data_bf5dafbde15db788bda7569ed7e98adc
#
_entry.id   bf5dafbde15db788bda7569ed7e98adc
#
_cell.length_a   1.000
_cell.length_b   1.000
_cell.length_c   1.000
_cell.angle_alpha   90.00
_cell.angle_beta   90.00
_cell.angle_gamma   90.00
#
_symmetry.space_group_name_H-M   'P 1'
#
loop_
_entity.id
_entity.type
_entity.pdbx_description
1 polymer ?
#
loop_
_entity_poly.entity_id
_entity_poly.type
_entity_poly.pdbx_seq_one_letter_code
_entity_poly.pdbx_strand_id
1 'polypeptide(L)'
;MRLKNICKVLGVVAALTLVGCGGQKATETTASETTTTAESKAEETKASEETTKAENTADASAINVFAAASLKGAMEEIIAEYNKANPDVKIALNTDSSGKLQTQIEEGFACDIFFSAGKKQMEKLKEGGFIKEGTDVDLLHNKLCIVAPKDSDTKVTGIANIKDAKSISIGESSVPAGAYAREALSKAYSDLGISKESTGAELQEKLGLEVIENSNVTKTLLSVVEGFGEVGFVYVTDTYGKDDVQIIEKVDESLSGKITYPIARVNNDEADEKISAEADKFYDYLKSDDAKKVFEKYLYE
;
A
#
# COMPACT_ATOMS: atom_id res chain seq x y z
N MET A 1 21.96 -30.53 37.50
CA MET A 1 22.97 -31.36 36.80
C MET A 1 23.15 -30.68 35.44
N ARG A 2 24.13 -29.77 35.30
CA ARG A 2 25.45 -29.88 34.65
C ARG A 2 25.32 -30.53 33.27
N LEU A 3 25.70 -29.92 32.14
CA LEU A 3 27.04 -29.45 31.82
C LEU A 3 27.02 -28.39 30.68
N LYS A 4 27.89 -27.40 30.83
CA LYS A 4 28.42 -26.45 29.84
C LYS A 4 29.27 -27.18 28.80
N ASN A 5 29.34 -26.71 27.60
CA ASN A 5 30.59 -26.78 26.83
C ASN A 5 30.76 -25.53 25.93
N ILE A 6 31.84 -24.85 26.25
CA ILE A 6 32.50 -23.75 25.57
C ILE A 6 33.50 -24.37 24.58
N CYS A 7 33.58 -23.90 23.38
CA CYS A 7 34.80 -24.02 22.56
C CYS A 7 35.09 -22.69 21.87
N LYS A 8 36.18 -22.09 22.33
CA LYS A 8 36.99 -21.05 21.67
C LYS A 8 37.99 -21.72 20.75
N VAL A 9 38.32 -21.08 19.63
CA VAL A 9 39.66 -21.06 18.97
C VAL A 9 39.59 -19.98 17.89
N LEU A 10 40.27 -18.85 18.02
CA LEU A 10 41.61 -18.42 17.56
C LEU A 10 41.74 -18.44 16.01
N GLY A 11 41.83 -17.41 15.34
CA GLY A 11 42.66 -16.28 15.01
C GLY A 11 43.89 -16.67 14.16
N VAL A 12 43.96 -16.15 12.92
CA VAL A 12 45.27 -15.94 12.24
C VAL A 12 45.20 -14.67 11.41
N VAL A 13 46.07 -13.74 11.72
CA VAL A 13 46.48 -12.54 10.99
C VAL A 13 47.59 -12.94 10.04
N ALA A 14 47.57 -12.46 8.82
CA ALA A 14 48.79 -12.35 7.98
C ALA A 14 48.73 -11.10 7.15
N ALA A 15 49.58 -10.15 7.51
CA ALA A 15 50.04 -9.02 6.73
C ALA A 15 51.33 -9.40 6.02
N LEU A 16 51.60 -8.80 4.87
CA LEU A 16 52.97 -8.50 4.33
C LEU A 16 52.79 -7.92 2.91
N THR A 17 53.07 -6.67 2.73
CA THR A 17 54.21 -5.84 2.39
C THR A 17 54.47 -5.71 0.88
N LEU A 18 54.32 -4.50 0.41
CA LEU A 18 55.19 -3.49 -0.17
C LEU A 18 56.44 -3.96 -0.99
N VAL A 19 56.64 -3.33 -2.09
CA VAL A 19 57.85 -2.84 -2.77
C VAL A 19 57.56 -2.79 -4.28
N GLY A 20 57.78 -1.76 -5.09
CA GLY A 20 58.53 -0.52 -5.01
C GLY A 20 58.91 -0.10 -6.41
N CYS A 21 58.97 1.18 -6.61
CA CYS A 21 59.89 2.01 -7.35
C CYS A 21 60.26 1.80 -8.82
N GLY A 22 60.24 2.91 -9.49
CA GLY A 22 61.17 3.33 -10.58
C GLY A 22 60.47 3.56 -11.91
N GLY A 23 60.46 4.65 -12.59
CA GLY A 23 61.24 5.87 -12.58
C GLY A 23 61.50 6.30 -14.02
N GLN A 24 61.33 7.61 -14.29
CA GLN A 24 61.92 8.40 -15.38
C GLN A 24 61.35 8.30 -16.80
N LYS A 25 60.77 9.36 -17.28
CA LYS A 25 61.24 10.68 -17.81
C LYS A 25 61.49 10.68 -19.33
N ALA A 26 60.86 11.56 -19.97
CA ALA A 26 61.23 12.60 -20.92
C ALA A 26 60.44 12.57 -22.25
N THR A 27 59.78 13.60 -22.47
CA THR A 27 59.98 14.82 -23.30
C THR A 27 59.39 14.80 -24.70
N GLU A 28 58.54 15.82 -24.89
CA GLU A 28 58.35 16.68 -26.09
C GLU A 28 57.80 16.04 -27.38
N THR A 29 56.96 16.58 -28.17
CA THR A 29 56.57 17.95 -28.52
C THR A 29 55.45 17.85 -29.59
N THR A 30 54.50 18.75 -29.52
CA THR A 30 53.84 19.53 -30.60
C THR A 30 52.79 18.93 -31.48
N ALA A 31 51.73 19.72 -31.50
CA ALA A 31 50.81 20.18 -32.56
C ALA A 31 49.48 19.47 -32.73
N SER A 32 48.49 20.13 -32.22
CA SER A 32 47.34 20.73 -32.91
C SER A 32 46.61 19.87 -33.94
N GLU A 33 45.39 19.47 -33.60
CA GLU A 33 44.24 19.82 -34.41
C GLU A 33 42.90 19.55 -33.68
N THR A 34 42.08 20.56 -33.75
CA THR A 34 40.75 20.69 -33.17
C THR A 34 39.76 19.75 -33.83
N THR A 35 39.12 18.90 -33.00
CA THR A 35 37.80 18.37 -33.42
C THR A 35 36.92 18.28 -32.22
N THR A 36 35.89 19.11 -32.19
CA THR A 36 34.81 19.21 -31.22
C THR A 36 33.98 17.95 -31.28
N THR A 37 34.01 17.15 -30.23
CA THR A 37 32.95 16.13 -30.01
C THR A 37 32.36 16.39 -28.63
N ALA A 38 31.09 16.75 -28.65
CA ALA A 38 30.29 17.00 -27.47
C ALA A 38 30.13 15.69 -26.70
N GLU A 39 30.77 15.58 -25.54
CA GLU A 39 30.45 14.58 -24.54
C GLU A 39 29.14 15.00 -23.83
N SER A 40 28.08 14.26 -24.12
CA SER A 40 26.86 14.27 -23.35
C SER A 40 27.14 13.63 -21.99
N LYS A 41 27.24 14.48 -20.99
CA LYS A 41 27.31 14.08 -19.58
C LYS A 41 25.91 13.61 -19.19
N ALA A 42 25.72 12.29 -19.13
CA ALA A 42 24.56 11.70 -18.49
C ALA A 42 24.69 11.99 -16.97
N GLU A 43 23.88 12.91 -16.51
CA GLU A 43 23.68 13.16 -15.09
C GLU A 43 22.76 12.04 -14.59
N GLU A 44 23.34 11.07 -13.88
CA GLU A 44 22.57 10.12 -13.08
C GLU A 44 21.79 10.91 -12.03
N THR A 45 20.52 11.15 -12.29
CA THR A 45 19.58 11.61 -11.30
C THR A 45 19.33 10.43 -10.36
N LYS A 46 20.11 10.36 -9.28
CA LYS A 46 19.81 9.54 -8.12
C LYS A 46 18.46 10.00 -7.59
N ALA A 47 17.40 9.29 -7.96
CA ALA A 47 16.13 9.36 -7.27
C ALA A 47 16.43 8.95 -5.82
N SER A 48 16.37 9.92 -4.94
CA SER A 48 16.40 9.72 -3.50
C SER A 48 15.18 8.87 -3.15
N GLU A 49 15.42 7.58 -2.91
CA GLU A 49 14.51 6.76 -2.12
C GLU A 49 14.53 7.36 -0.71
N GLU A 50 13.66 8.33 -0.49
CA GLU A 50 13.25 8.70 0.84
C GLU A 50 12.36 7.56 1.35
N THR A 51 13.02 6.50 1.82
CA THR A 51 12.44 5.53 2.72
C THR A 51 12.10 6.31 3.97
N THR A 52 10.92 6.93 4.01
CA THR A 52 10.31 7.35 5.26
C THR A 52 10.12 6.06 6.07
N LYS A 53 11.13 5.77 6.91
CA LYS A 53 10.96 4.91 8.07
C LYS A 53 9.70 5.46 8.74
N ALA A 54 8.60 4.72 8.67
CA ALA A 54 7.45 5.00 9.52
C ALA A 54 7.97 4.86 10.94
N GLU A 55 8.34 6.00 11.55
CA GLU A 55 8.57 6.04 12.97
C GLU A 55 7.27 5.61 13.61
N ASN A 56 7.35 4.63 14.48
CA ASN A 56 6.25 4.21 15.36
C ASN A 56 5.92 5.42 16.26
N THR A 57 5.08 6.33 15.75
CA THR A 57 4.53 7.45 16.51
C THR A 57 3.18 7.05 17.08
N ALA A 58 3.11 5.87 17.70
CA ALA A 58 1.98 5.56 18.56
C ALA A 58 2.01 6.58 19.70
N ASP A 59 1.10 7.54 19.66
CA ASP A 59 0.88 8.45 20.78
C ASP A 59 0.08 7.69 21.83
N ALA A 60 0.72 7.28 22.92
CA ALA A 60 0.07 6.59 24.03
C ALA A 60 -1.07 7.42 24.65
N SER A 61 -1.18 8.70 24.31
CA SER A 61 -2.26 9.61 24.74
C SER A 61 -3.36 9.79 23.69
N ALA A 62 -3.34 9.03 22.59
CA ALA A 62 -4.29 9.10 21.49
C ALA A 62 -4.93 7.74 21.19
N ILE A 63 -6.12 7.76 20.61
CA ILE A 63 -6.73 6.56 19.99
C ILE A 63 -5.99 6.29 18.68
N ASN A 64 -5.34 5.14 18.55
CA ASN A 64 -4.62 4.74 17.36
C ASN A 64 -5.53 3.97 16.40
N VAL A 65 -5.85 4.58 15.27
CA VAL A 65 -6.73 4.00 14.24
C VAL A 65 -5.91 3.61 13.02
N PHE A 66 -5.93 2.32 12.70
CA PHE A 66 -5.31 1.78 11.48
C PHE A 66 -6.40 1.55 10.43
N ALA A 67 -6.40 2.32 9.36
CA ALA A 67 -7.42 2.26 8.33
C ALA A 67 -6.83 2.05 6.94
N ALA A 68 -7.51 1.26 6.12
CA ALA A 68 -7.11 1.06 4.73
C ALA A 68 -6.94 2.40 4.00
N ALA A 69 -5.94 2.48 3.10
CA ALA A 69 -5.60 3.71 2.38
C ALA A 69 -6.79 4.37 1.67
N SER A 70 -7.73 3.58 1.14
CA SER A 70 -8.98 4.06 0.51
C SER A 70 -9.91 4.78 1.49
N LEU A 71 -9.82 4.50 2.79
CA LEU A 71 -10.64 5.14 3.82
C LEU A 71 -10.12 6.52 4.25
N LYS A 72 -8.89 6.90 3.85
CA LYS A 72 -8.20 8.08 4.38
C LYS A 72 -9.08 9.33 4.40
N GLY A 73 -9.63 9.72 3.25
CA GLY A 73 -10.42 10.97 3.16
C GLY A 73 -11.68 10.94 4.02
N ALA A 74 -12.42 9.83 4.00
CA ALA A 74 -13.62 9.68 4.83
C ALA A 74 -13.27 9.68 6.32
N MET A 75 -12.22 8.98 6.74
CA MET A 75 -11.78 8.94 8.13
C MET A 75 -11.28 10.29 8.63
N GLU A 76 -10.54 11.05 7.82
CA GLU A 76 -10.11 12.41 8.17
C GLU A 76 -11.32 13.33 8.44
N GLU A 77 -12.35 13.26 7.59
CA GLU A 77 -13.58 14.04 7.78
C GLU A 77 -14.35 13.58 9.02
N ILE A 78 -14.53 12.26 9.21
CA ILE A 78 -15.22 11.69 10.37
C ILE A 78 -14.51 12.08 11.67
N ILE A 79 -13.19 12.00 11.72
CA ILE A 79 -12.40 12.42 12.88
C ILE A 79 -12.60 13.91 13.16
N ALA A 80 -12.59 14.75 12.12
CA ALA A 80 -12.84 16.19 12.29
C ALA A 80 -14.25 16.47 12.81
N GLU A 81 -15.27 15.74 12.35
CA GLU A 81 -16.65 15.89 12.88
C GLU A 81 -16.75 15.39 14.33
N TYR A 82 -16.18 14.25 14.66
CA TYR A 82 -16.17 13.71 16.01
C TYR A 82 -15.50 14.66 17.00
N ASN A 83 -14.38 15.26 16.61
CA ASN A 83 -13.63 16.18 17.48
C ASN A 83 -14.36 17.51 17.74
N LYS A 84 -15.36 17.92 16.94
CA LYS A 84 -16.18 19.09 17.25
C LYS A 84 -16.96 18.92 18.56
N ALA A 85 -17.45 17.70 18.83
CA ALA A 85 -18.14 17.36 20.06
C ALA A 85 -17.21 16.84 21.17
N ASN A 86 -16.02 16.39 20.81
CA ASN A 86 -15.04 15.76 21.70
C ASN A 86 -13.65 16.40 21.54
N PRO A 87 -13.47 17.70 21.84
CA PRO A 87 -12.25 18.46 21.50
C PRO A 87 -11.00 17.98 22.26
N ASP A 88 -11.18 17.29 23.37
CA ASP A 88 -10.07 16.79 24.19
C ASP A 88 -9.61 15.37 23.76
N VAL A 89 -10.34 14.73 22.85
CA VAL A 89 -9.99 13.38 22.35
C VAL A 89 -9.01 13.51 21.19
N LYS A 90 -7.84 12.88 21.32
CA LYS A 90 -6.86 12.78 20.25
C LYS A 90 -7.05 11.47 19.52
N ILE A 91 -7.04 11.53 18.20
CA ILE A 91 -7.12 10.35 17.32
C ILE A 91 -5.96 10.40 16.34
N ALA A 92 -5.09 9.41 16.40
CA ALA A 92 -3.97 9.21 15.47
C ALA A 92 -4.41 8.25 14.37
N LEU A 93 -4.48 8.73 13.14
CA LEU A 93 -4.88 7.95 11.97
C LEU A 93 -3.64 7.49 11.20
N ASN A 94 -3.43 6.17 11.14
CA ASN A 94 -2.42 5.53 10.30
C ASN A 94 -3.11 4.89 9.09
N THR A 95 -2.68 5.23 7.87
CA THR A 95 -3.27 4.71 6.64
C THR A 95 -2.25 4.08 5.72
N ASP A 96 -2.45 2.81 5.39
CA ASP A 96 -1.68 2.08 4.36
C ASP A 96 -2.54 0.93 3.81
N SER A 97 -1.96 0.02 3.04
CA SER A 97 -2.65 -1.20 2.66
C SER A 97 -3.02 -2.01 3.90
N SER A 98 -4.20 -2.63 3.87
CA SER A 98 -4.65 -3.44 5.02
C SER A 98 -3.68 -4.58 5.36
N GLY A 99 -2.93 -5.10 4.36
CA GLY A 99 -1.91 -6.12 4.58
C GLY A 99 -0.73 -5.61 5.41
N LYS A 100 -0.25 -4.40 5.13
CA LYS A 100 0.83 -3.78 5.92
C LYS A 100 0.37 -3.42 7.32
N LEU A 101 -0.83 -2.87 7.46
CA LEU A 101 -1.41 -2.53 8.76
C LEU A 101 -1.62 -3.80 9.61
N GLN A 102 -2.06 -4.92 9.01
CA GLN A 102 -2.11 -6.22 9.66
C GLN A 102 -0.73 -6.62 10.20
N THR A 103 0.32 -6.55 9.37
CA THR A 103 1.69 -6.88 9.78
C THR A 103 2.16 -6.00 10.93
N GLN A 104 1.88 -4.70 10.91
CA GLN A 104 2.20 -3.79 12.01
C GLN A 104 1.52 -4.21 13.32
N ILE A 105 0.23 -4.60 13.28
CA ILE A 105 -0.48 -5.09 14.46
C ILE A 105 0.15 -6.39 14.98
N GLU A 106 0.49 -7.33 14.10
CA GLU A 106 1.16 -8.59 14.44
C GLU A 106 2.57 -8.37 15.01
N GLU A 107 3.25 -7.29 14.62
CA GLU A 107 4.55 -6.86 15.14
C GLU A 107 4.44 -6.09 16.47
N GLY A 108 3.22 -5.87 16.99
CA GLY A 108 2.98 -5.23 18.27
C GLY A 108 2.90 -3.71 18.23
N PHE A 109 2.64 -3.10 17.07
CA PHE A 109 2.36 -1.67 17.00
C PHE A 109 1.02 -1.36 17.66
N ALA A 110 0.99 -0.32 18.51
CA ALA A 110 -0.21 0.11 19.20
C ALA A 110 -1.32 0.47 18.20
N CYS A 111 -2.43 -0.26 18.29
CA CYS A 111 -3.61 -0.06 17.47
C CYS A 111 -4.86 -0.32 18.31
N ASP A 112 -5.81 0.60 18.31
CA ASP A 112 -7.07 0.47 19.05
C ASP A 112 -8.23 0.06 18.15
N ILE A 113 -8.21 0.51 16.89
CA ILE A 113 -9.24 0.22 15.90
C ILE A 113 -8.57 -0.14 14.58
N PHE A 114 -8.93 -1.28 14.02
CA PHE A 114 -8.50 -1.70 12.68
C PHE A 114 -9.68 -1.68 11.72
N PHE A 115 -9.54 -0.96 10.59
CA PHE A 115 -10.55 -0.85 9.55
C PHE A 115 -9.97 -1.30 8.21
N SER A 116 -10.27 -2.51 7.82
CA SER A 116 -9.68 -3.19 6.66
C SER A 116 -10.53 -3.02 5.39
N ALA A 117 -9.87 -2.99 4.23
CA ALA A 117 -10.52 -3.07 2.92
C ALA A 117 -10.74 -4.53 2.43
N GLY A 118 -10.56 -5.51 3.29
CA GLY A 118 -10.72 -6.92 2.95
C GLY A 118 -10.84 -7.81 4.19
N LYS A 119 -11.65 -8.86 4.07
CA LYS A 119 -11.91 -9.80 5.17
C LYS A 119 -10.70 -10.63 5.56
N LYS A 120 -9.86 -11.03 4.59
CA LYS A 120 -8.69 -11.90 4.82
C LYS A 120 -7.77 -11.36 5.94
N GLN A 121 -7.53 -10.05 5.96
CA GLN A 121 -6.67 -9.41 6.96
C GLN A 121 -7.33 -9.41 8.35
N MET A 122 -8.63 -9.13 8.41
CA MET A 122 -9.39 -9.18 9.65
C MET A 122 -9.45 -10.60 10.23
N GLU A 123 -9.71 -11.60 9.38
CA GLU A 123 -9.75 -13.01 9.76
C GLU A 123 -8.42 -13.48 10.35
N LYS A 124 -7.29 -13.12 9.73
CA LYS A 124 -5.97 -13.45 10.24
C LYS A 124 -5.68 -12.83 11.61
N LEU A 125 -6.02 -11.55 11.80
CA LEU A 125 -5.85 -10.90 13.11
C LEU A 125 -6.76 -11.53 14.16
N LYS A 126 -7.97 -11.95 13.78
CA LYS A 126 -8.90 -12.65 14.67
C LYS A 126 -8.36 -14.02 15.07
N GLU A 127 -7.87 -14.81 14.10
CA GLU A 127 -7.23 -16.10 14.34
C GLU A 127 -5.97 -15.97 15.23
N GLY A 128 -5.23 -14.87 15.07
CA GLY A 128 -4.06 -14.54 15.90
C GLY A 128 -4.40 -14.01 17.30
N GLY A 129 -5.68 -13.81 17.63
CA GLY A 129 -6.11 -13.28 18.94
C GLY A 129 -5.91 -11.78 19.12
N PHE A 130 -5.63 -11.04 18.04
CA PHE A 130 -5.42 -9.59 18.11
C PHE A 130 -6.72 -8.78 18.19
N ILE A 131 -7.86 -9.37 17.81
CA ILE A 131 -9.15 -8.70 17.77
C ILE A 131 -9.91 -8.91 19.07
N LYS A 132 -10.46 -7.83 19.63
CA LYS A 132 -11.34 -7.88 20.80
C LYS A 132 -12.61 -8.66 20.45
N GLU A 133 -12.91 -9.69 21.18
CA GLU A 133 -14.01 -10.63 20.89
C GLU A 133 -15.36 -9.90 20.71
N GLY A 134 -16.10 -10.27 19.66
CA GLY A 134 -17.42 -9.73 19.37
C GLY A 134 -17.46 -8.31 18.78
N THR A 135 -16.29 -7.74 18.44
CA THR A 135 -16.23 -6.39 17.87
C THR A 135 -16.08 -6.36 16.36
N ASP A 136 -15.74 -7.47 15.72
CA ASP A 136 -15.59 -7.52 14.26
C ASP A 136 -16.94 -7.46 13.54
N VAL A 137 -17.17 -6.41 12.73
CA VAL A 137 -18.37 -6.24 11.93
C VAL A 137 -18.04 -5.82 10.50
N ASP A 138 -18.82 -6.33 9.54
CA ASP A 138 -18.80 -5.89 8.15
C ASP A 138 -19.54 -4.54 8.06
N LEU A 139 -18.84 -3.43 7.97
CA LEU A 139 -19.44 -2.11 8.10
C LEU A 139 -19.80 -1.48 6.75
N LEU A 140 -18.90 -1.58 5.75
CA LEU A 140 -19.07 -0.92 4.45
C LEU A 140 -18.85 -1.89 3.30
N HIS A 141 -19.37 -1.52 2.14
CA HIS A 141 -19.12 -2.18 0.87
C HIS A 141 -18.51 -1.21 -0.15
N ASN A 142 -17.87 -1.77 -1.17
CA ASN A 142 -17.23 -1.00 -2.23
C ASN A 142 -17.29 -1.79 -3.54
N LYS A 143 -16.89 -1.14 -4.64
CA LYS A 143 -16.77 -1.77 -5.96
C LYS A 143 -15.37 -1.54 -6.53
N LEU A 144 -14.83 -2.56 -7.17
CA LEU A 144 -13.62 -2.41 -7.98
C LEU A 144 -13.97 -1.68 -9.27
N CYS A 145 -13.09 -0.81 -9.73
CA CYS A 145 -13.22 -0.18 -11.04
C CYS A 145 -11.88 -0.14 -11.77
N ILE A 146 -11.96 0.00 -13.09
CA ILE A 146 -10.85 0.30 -13.96
C ILE A 146 -10.89 1.79 -14.25
N VAL A 147 -9.79 2.48 -14.03
CA VAL A 147 -9.64 3.91 -14.28
C VAL A 147 -8.54 4.19 -15.30
N ALA A 148 -8.65 5.32 -15.98
CA ALA A 148 -7.61 5.92 -16.82
C ALA A 148 -7.50 7.41 -16.50
N PRO A 149 -6.42 8.11 -16.93
CA PRO A 149 -6.40 9.56 -16.96
C PRO A 149 -7.60 10.11 -17.72
N LYS A 150 -8.14 11.25 -17.30
CA LYS A 150 -9.38 11.82 -17.87
C LYS A 150 -9.32 12.00 -19.38
N ASP A 151 -8.18 12.44 -19.91
CA ASP A 151 -7.98 12.73 -21.33
C ASP A 151 -7.23 11.60 -22.05
N SER A 152 -7.29 10.37 -21.50
CA SER A 152 -6.63 9.20 -22.08
C SER A 152 -7.27 8.79 -23.40
N ASP A 153 -6.43 8.44 -24.39
CA ASP A 153 -6.79 7.84 -25.67
C ASP A 153 -6.74 6.30 -25.63
N THR A 154 -6.75 5.73 -24.45
CA THR A 154 -6.72 4.27 -24.26
C THR A 154 -7.81 3.56 -25.07
N LYS A 155 -7.50 2.38 -25.57
CA LYS A 155 -8.46 1.51 -26.27
C LYS A 155 -9.18 0.55 -25.30
N VAL A 156 -8.77 0.53 -24.05
CA VAL A 156 -9.42 -0.28 -23.02
C VAL A 156 -10.81 0.29 -22.73
N THR A 157 -11.81 -0.58 -22.83
CA THR A 157 -13.22 -0.27 -22.52
C THR A 157 -13.72 -1.04 -21.31
N GLY A 158 -12.90 -1.94 -20.76
CA GLY A 158 -13.22 -2.74 -19.59
C GLY A 158 -12.27 -3.92 -19.43
N ILE A 159 -12.57 -4.78 -18.43
CA ILE A 159 -11.74 -5.94 -18.12
C ILE A 159 -11.65 -6.93 -19.29
N ALA A 160 -12.70 -7.00 -20.11
CA ALA A 160 -12.77 -7.94 -21.24
C ALA A 160 -11.68 -7.69 -22.30
N ASN A 161 -11.22 -6.45 -22.44
CA ASN A 161 -10.16 -6.08 -23.37
C ASN A 161 -8.98 -5.38 -22.68
N ILE A 162 -8.71 -5.71 -21.41
CA ILE A 162 -7.61 -5.12 -20.63
C ILE A 162 -6.24 -5.36 -21.29
N LYS A 163 -6.11 -6.43 -22.07
CA LYS A 163 -4.89 -6.78 -22.82
C LYS A 163 -4.57 -5.81 -23.96
N ASP A 164 -5.48 -4.90 -24.32
CA ASP A 164 -5.22 -3.85 -25.30
C ASP A 164 -4.45 -2.67 -24.69
N ALA A 165 -4.31 -2.63 -23.34
CA ALA A 165 -3.46 -1.67 -22.66
C ALA A 165 -1.97 -1.94 -22.90
N LYS A 166 -1.15 -0.88 -22.92
CA LYS A 166 0.31 -1.00 -22.90
C LYS A 166 0.80 -1.38 -21.50
N SER A 167 0.17 -0.81 -20.47
CA SER A 167 0.50 -1.05 -19.06
C SER A 167 -0.74 -0.99 -18.17
N ILE A 168 -0.72 -1.77 -17.08
CA ILE A 168 -1.71 -1.68 -16.02
C ILE A 168 -1.04 -1.36 -14.69
N SER A 169 -1.68 -0.49 -13.92
CA SER A 169 -1.32 -0.23 -12.53
C SER A 169 -2.24 -1.02 -11.59
N ILE A 170 -1.66 -1.76 -10.66
CA ILE A 170 -2.38 -2.68 -9.78
C ILE A 170 -1.74 -2.67 -8.38
N GLY A 171 -2.50 -2.94 -7.34
CA GLY A 171 -1.92 -3.19 -6.01
C GLY A 171 -1.16 -4.52 -5.97
N GLU A 172 -0.12 -4.63 -5.14
CA GLU A 172 0.51 -5.91 -4.81
C GLU A 172 -0.54 -6.94 -4.32
N SER A 173 -0.23 -8.23 -4.36
CA SER A 173 -1.16 -9.29 -3.94
C SER A 173 -1.56 -9.21 -2.45
N SER A 174 -0.73 -8.59 -1.61
CA SER A 174 -1.02 -8.28 -0.20
C SER A 174 -2.00 -7.12 -0.01
N VAL A 175 -2.18 -6.29 -1.03
CA VAL A 175 -3.13 -5.15 -1.05
C VAL A 175 -4.52 -5.68 -1.40
N PRO A 176 -5.57 -5.44 -0.60
CA PRO A 176 -6.91 -5.96 -0.91
C PRO A 176 -7.40 -5.61 -2.32
N ALA A 177 -7.27 -4.35 -2.78
CA ALA A 177 -7.62 -3.96 -4.13
C ALA A 177 -6.88 -4.78 -5.20
N GLY A 178 -5.58 -5.05 -4.96
CA GLY A 178 -4.75 -5.88 -5.84
C GLY A 178 -5.20 -7.35 -5.86
N ALA A 179 -5.63 -7.90 -4.73
CA ALA A 179 -6.15 -9.26 -4.65
C ALA A 179 -7.51 -9.38 -5.37
N TYR A 180 -8.41 -8.40 -5.20
CA TYR A 180 -9.69 -8.36 -5.92
C TYR A 180 -9.50 -8.18 -7.43
N ALA A 181 -8.55 -7.36 -7.85
CA ALA A 181 -8.22 -7.19 -9.27
C ALA A 181 -7.70 -8.49 -9.89
N ARG A 182 -6.82 -9.22 -9.17
CA ARG A 182 -6.34 -10.54 -9.62
C ARG A 182 -7.45 -11.58 -9.68
N GLU A 183 -8.39 -11.56 -8.72
CA GLU A 183 -9.56 -12.42 -8.77
C GLU A 183 -10.40 -12.13 -10.01
N ALA A 184 -10.67 -10.85 -10.30
CA ALA A 184 -11.42 -10.44 -11.47
C ALA A 184 -10.70 -10.86 -12.77
N LEU A 185 -9.40 -10.64 -12.87
CA LEU A 185 -8.58 -11.07 -14.01
C LEU A 185 -8.56 -12.59 -14.16
N SER A 186 -8.49 -13.35 -13.06
CA SER A 186 -8.50 -14.83 -13.11
C SER A 186 -9.80 -15.38 -13.67
N LYS A 187 -10.92 -14.73 -13.41
CA LYS A 187 -12.23 -15.13 -13.93
C LYS A 187 -12.47 -14.64 -15.36
N ALA A 188 -12.01 -13.41 -15.67
CA ALA A 188 -12.12 -12.86 -17.03
C ALA A 188 -11.22 -13.59 -18.04
N TYR A 189 -10.09 -14.13 -17.59
CA TYR A 189 -9.08 -14.83 -18.39
C TYR A 189 -8.75 -16.19 -17.77
N SER A 190 -9.76 -17.04 -17.63
CA SER A 190 -9.67 -18.32 -16.92
C SER A 190 -8.68 -19.32 -17.51
N ASP A 191 -8.32 -19.15 -18.77
CA ASP A 191 -7.34 -19.95 -19.51
C ASP A 191 -5.88 -19.58 -19.21
N LEU A 192 -5.63 -18.40 -18.61
CA LEU A 192 -4.29 -17.91 -18.33
C LEU A 192 -3.71 -18.40 -16.99
N GLY A 193 -4.50 -19.06 -16.15
CA GLY A 193 -4.03 -19.57 -14.86
C GLY A 193 -3.58 -18.45 -13.90
N ILE A 194 -4.22 -17.28 -13.96
CA ILE A 194 -4.03 -16.19 -13.00
C ILE A 194 -4.66 -16.61 -11.66
N SER A 195 -4.02 -16.27 -10.54
CA SER A 195 -4.54 -16.48 -9.19
C SER A 195 -4.47 -15.18 -8.36
N LYS A 196 -5.10 -15.16 -7.20
CA LYS A 196 -5.02 -14.00 -6.26
C LYS A 196 -3.61 -13.72 -5.77
N GLU A 197 -2.77 -14.74 -5.75
CA GLU A 197 -1.38 -14.71 -5.29
C GLU A 197 -0.40 -14.43 -6.43
N SER A 198 -0.85 -14.37 -7.69
CA SER A 198 0.04 -14.10 -8.83
C SER A 198 0.81 -12.79 -8.62
N THR A 199 2.12 -12.86 -8.81
CA THR A 199 3.00 -11.68 -8.77
C THR A 199 2.79 -10.77 -9.98
N GLY A 200 3.28 -9.53 -9.94
CA GLY A 200 3.25 -8.62 -11.09
C GLY A 200 3.98 -9.20 -12.30
N ALA A 201 5.12 -9.86 -12.08
CA ALA A 201 5.88 -10.52 -13.15
C ALA A 201 5.08 -11.66 -13.82
N GLU A 202 4.38 -12.50 -13.04
CA GLU A 202 3.49 -13.54 -13.57
C GLU A 202 2.29 -12.96 -14.33
N LEU A 203 1.71 -11.85 -13.82
CA LEU A 203 0.63 -11.15 -14.52
C LEU A 203 1.12 -10.57 -15.85
N GLN A 204 2.29 -9.94 -15.86
CA GLN A 204 2.92 -9.39 -17.06
C GLN A 204 3.14 -10.48 -18.12
N GLU A 205 3.70 -11.63 -17.74
CA GLU A 205 3.90 -12.76 -18.63
C GLU A 205 2.57 -13.27 -19.20
N LYS A 206 1.58 -13.49 -18.34
CA LYS A 206 0.28 -14.07 -18.70
C LYS A 206 -0.60 -13.14 -19.53
N LEU A 207 -0.60 -11.84 -19.20
CA LEU A 207 -1.39 -10.84 -19.92
C LEU A 207 -0.70 -10.33 -21.18
N GLY A 208 0.64 -10.38 -21.24
CA GLY A 208 1.44 -9.87 -22.35
C GLY A 208 1.51 -8.34 -22.41
N LEU A 209 1.44 -7.66 -21.24
CA LEU A 209 1.51 -6.21 -21.09
C LEU A 209 2.32 -5.85 -19.84
N GLU A 210 2.76 -4.60 -19.73
CA GLU A 210 3.50 -4.14 -18.56
C GLU A 210 2.60 -4.06 -17.32
N VAL A 211 3.11 -4.54 -16.18
CA VAL A 211 2.38 -4.53 -14.90
C VAL A 211 3.18 -3.74 -13.86
N ILE A 212 2.58 -2.67 -13.35
CA ILE A 212 3.15 -1.81 -12.32
C ILE A 212 2.46 -2.12 -10.99
N GLU A 213 3.19 -2.77 -10.08
CA GLU A 213 2.68 -3.08 -8.75
C GLU A 213 2.91 -1.92 -7.78
N ASN A 214 1.91 -1.66 -6.95
CA ASN A 214 1.91 -0.58 -5.98
C ASN A 214 1.61 -1.10 -4.57
N SER A 215 2.25 -0.50 -3.59
CA SER A 215 2.16 -0.93 -2.19
C SER A 215 0.84 -0.60 -1.48
N ASN A 216 -0.03 0.21 -2.10
CA ASN A 216 -1.42 0.44 -1.69
C ASN A 216 -2.24 1.04 -2.84
N VAL A 217 -3.58 1.12 -2.66
CA VAL A 217 -4.49 1.56 -3.73
C VAL A 217 -4.34 3.04 -4.07
N THR A 218 -4.00 3.89 -3.11
CA THR A 218 -3.76 5.31 -3.37
C THR A 218 -2.57 5.51 -4.31
N LYS A 219 -1.50 4.74 -4.13
CA LYS A 219 -0.35 4.75 -5.04
C LYS A 219 -0.70 4.16 -6.41
N THR A 220 -1.61 3.18 -6.46
CA THR A 220 -2.13 2.66 -7.73
C THR A 220 -2.84 3.74 -8.52
N LEU A 221 -3.72 4.52 -7.87
CA LEU A 221 -4.38 5.66 -8.51
C LEU A 221 -3.38 6.72 -8.99
N LEU A 222 -2.43 7.09 -8.11
CA LEU A 222 -1.39 8.07 -8.44
C LEU A 222 -0.55 7.63 -9.64
N SER A 223 -0.19 6.35 -9.71
CA SER A 223 0.56 5.77 -10.84
C SER A 223 -0.19 5.92 -12.18
N VAL A 224 -1.53 5.88 -12.16
CA VAL A 224 -2.35 6.15 -13.35
C VAL A 224 -2.37 7.64 -13.68
N VAL A 225 -2.57 8.50 -12.67
CA VAL A 225 -2.60 9.97 -12.84
C VAL A 225 -1.28 10.48 -13.42
N GLU A 226 -0.16 9.94 -12.96
CA GLU A 226 1.18 10.30 -13.41
C GLU A 226 1.58 9.64 -14.74
N GLY A 227 0.72 8.77 -15.30
CA GLY A 227 0.92 8.15 -16.62
C GLY A 227 1.89 6.97 -16.62
N PHE A 228 2.28 6.41 -15.45
CA PHE A 228 3.04 5.17 -15.39
C PHE A 228 2.18 3.98 -15.85
N GLY A 229 0.93 3.88 -15.36
CA GLY A 229 -0.05 2.93 -15.83
C GLY A 229 -1.02 3.59 -16.83
N GLU A 230 -1.22 2.99 -18.01
CA GLU A 230 -2.23 3.47 -18.96
C GLU A 230 -3.63 3.37 -18.37
N VAL A 231 -3.89 2.28 -17.64
CA VAL A 231 -5.10 2.07 -16.86
C VAL A 231 -4.75 1.46 -15.49
N GLY A 232 -5.66 1.51 -14.53
CA GLY A 232 -5.40 0.91 -13.22
C GLY A 232 -6.65 0.38 -12.54
N PHE A 233 -6.44 -0.56 -11.62
CA PHE A 233 -7.50 -1.15 -10.79
C PHE A 233 -7.51 -0.49 -9.41
N VAL A 234 -8.59 0.23 -9.12
CA VAL A 234 -8.81 0.92 -7.85
C VAL A 234 -10.26 0.70 -7.39
N TYR A 235 -10.62 1.23 -6.24
CA TYR A 235 -12.02 1.24 -5.82
C TYR A 235 -12.76 2.47 -6.37
N VAL A 236 -14.07 2.36 -6.51
CA VAL A 236 -14.93 3.49 -6.90
C VAL A 236 -14.74 4.66 -5.93
N THR A 237 -14.58 4.40 -4.64
CA THR A 237 -14.35 5.43 -3.62
C THR A 237 -13.05 6.21 -3.80
N ASP A 238 -12.01 5.61 -4.40
CA ASP A 238 -10.74 6.28 -4.65
C ASP A 238 -10.86 7.39 -5.70
N THR A 239 -11.93 7.37 -6.52
CA THR A 239 -12.20 8.37 -7.55
C THR A 239 -12.99 9.57 -7.04
N TYR A 240 -13.44 9.55 -5.77
CA TYR A 240 -14.20 10.67 -5.21
C TYR A 240 -13.37 11.95 -5.18
N GLY A 241 -13.92 13.03 -5.75
CA GLY A 241 -13.25 14.33 -5.83
C GLY A 241 -12.01 14.35 -6.73
N LYS A 242 -11.84 13.37 -7.62
CA LYS A 242 -10.75 13.31 -8.60
C LYS A 242 -11.25 13.69 -9.99
N ASP A 243 -10.84 14.88 -10.46
CA ASP A 243 -11.21 15.39 -11.79
C ASP A 243 -10.21 14.99 -12.88
N ASP A 244 -9.09 14.40 -12.50
CA ASP A 244 -7.97 13.99 -13.35
C ASP A 244 -8.04 12.54 -13.83
N VAL A 245 -9.04 11.78 -13.36
CA VAL A 245 -9.28 10.40 -13.79
C VAL A 245 -10.72 10.19 -14.24
N GLN A 246 -10.91 9.17 -15.07
CA GLN A 246 -12.21 8.66 -15.48
C GLN A 246 -12.34 7.18 -15.16
N ILE A 247 -13.55 6.76 -14.74
CA ILE A 247 -13.87 5.35 -14.60
C ILE A 247 -14.22 4.81 -15.99
N ILE A 248 -13.46 3.80 -16.45
CA ILE A 248 -13.74 3.08 -17.70
C ILE A 248 -14.83 2.04 -17.46
N GLU A 249 -14.70 1.26 -16.39
CA GLU A 249 -15.63 0.20 -16.02
C GLU A 249 -15.70 0.06 -14.50
N LYS A 250 -16.90 -0.12 -13.96
CA LYS A 250 -17.11 -0.70 -12.63
C LYS A 250 -17.16 -2.21 -12.80
N VAL A 251 -16.15 -2.90 -12.27
CA VAL A 251 -16.03 -4.35 -12.42
C VAL A 251 -17.19 -5.06 -11.73
N ASP A 252 -17.82 -6.00 -12.44
CA ASP A 252 -18.93 -6.76 -11.90
C ASP A 252 -18.51 -7.62 -10.70
N GLU A 253 -19.36 -7.67 -9.66
CA GLU A 253 -19.08 -8.45 -8.45
C GLU A 253 -18.94 -9.96 -8.71
N SER A 254 -19.53 -10.48 -9.78
CA SER A 254 -19.31 -11.89 -10.16
C SER A 254 -17.85 -12.17 -10.51
N LEU A 255 -17.11 -11.15 -10.97
CA LEU A 255 -15.68 -11.25 -11.27
C LEU A 255 -14.82 -10.93 -10.03
N SER A 256 -15.03 -9.79 -9.39
CA SER A 256 -14.20 -9.35 -8.26
C SER A 256 -14.52 -10.03 -6.93
N GLY A 257 -15.74 -10.57 -6.78
CA GLY A 257 -16.33 -10.89 -5.49
C GLY A 257 -16.83 -9.64 -4.76
N LYS A 258 -17.62 -9.85 -3.70
CA LYS A 258 -18.14 -8.77 -2.86
C LYS A 258 -17.00 -8.14 -2.05
N ILE A 259 -16.81 -6.85 -2.20
CA ILE A 259 -15.80 -6.10 -1.48
C ILE A 259 -16.40 -5.57 -0.18
N THR A 260 -15.89 -6.05 0.94
CA THR A 260 -16.38 -5.74 2.27
C THR A 260 -15.28 -5.13 3.09
N TYR A 261 -15.61 -4.09 3.84
CA TYR A 261 -14.74 -3.40 4.78
C TYR A 261 -15.14 -3.74 6.21
N PRO A 262 -14.50 -4.74 6.80
CA PRO A 262 -14.70 -5.04 8.22
C PRO A 262 -13.94 -4.05 9.10
N ILE A 263 -14.55 -3.70 10.24
CA ILE A 263 -13.94 -2.91 11.30
C ILE A 263 -13.97 -3.71 12.60
N ALA A 264 -12.95 -3.55 13.44
CA ALA A 264 -12.89 -4.15 14.76
C ALA A 264 -12.07 -3.32 15.75
N ARG A 265 -12.33 -3.55 17.04
CA ARG A 265 -11.43 -3.16 18.12
C ARG A 265 -10.26 -4.15 18.19
N VAL A 266 -9.07 -3.62 18.38
CA VAL A 266 -7.84 -4.41 18.56
C VAL A 266 -7.51 -4.51 20.06
N ASN A 267 -6.95 -5.63 20.49
CA ASN A 267 -6.39 -5.80 21.83
C ASN A 267 -5.08 -4.99 21.88
N ASN A 268 -5.14 -3.82 22.51
CA ASN A 268 -4.00 -2.91 22.66
C ASN A 268 -3.58 -2.87 24.12
N ASP A 269 -2.53 -3.62 24.46
CA ASP A 269 -2.00 -3.70 25.82
C ASP A 269 -1.26 -2.42 26.26
N GLU A 270 -0.95 -1.50 25.35
CA GLU A 270 -0.32 -0.22 25.64
C GLU A 270 -1.34 0.88 26.01
N ALA A 271 -2.63 0.68 25.66
CA ALA A 271 -3.68 1.65 25.99
C ALA A 271 -4.05 1.60 27.46
N ASP A 272 -4.10 2.77 28.13
CA ASP A 272 -4.69 2.86 29.45
C ASP A 272 -6.23 2.73 29.39
N GLU A 273 -6.88 2.53 30.56
CA GLU A 273 -8.34 2.35 30.64
C GLU A 273 -9.12 3.53 30.03
N LYS A 274 -8.61 4.76 30.16
CA LYS A 274 -9.25 5.95 29.60
C LYS A 274 -9.21 5.94 28.08
N ILE A 275 -8.04 5.68 27.49
CA ILE A 275 -7.88 5.60 26.03
C ILE A 275 -8.74 4.44 25.48
N SER A 276 -8.73 3.29 26.14
CA SER A 276 -9.57 2.16 25.72
C SER A 276 -11.07 2.51 25.73
N ALA A 277 -11.55 3.21 26.77
CA ALA A 277 -12.95 3.66 26.83
C ALA A 277 -13.30 4.72 25.77
N GLU A 278 -12.39 5.66 25.48
CA GLU A 278 -12.59 6.62 24.39
C GLU A 278 -12.56 5.94 23.00
N ALA A 279 -11.71 4.95 22.82
CA ALA A 279 -11.68 4.14 21.60
C ALA A 279 -12.97 3.34 21.41
N ASP A 280 -13.60 2.83 22.46
CA ASP A 280 -14.93 2.18 22.38
C ASP A 280 -16.00 3.17 21.90
N LYS A 281 -16.02 4.42 22.42
CA LYS A 281 -16.94 5.47 21.97
C LYS A 281 -16.72 5.87 20.52
N PHE A 282 -15.46 6.03 20.11
CA PHE A 282 -15.17 6.37 18.71
C PHE A 282 -15.50 5.20 17.76
N TYR A 283 -15.26 3.97 18.16
CA TYR A 283 -15.67 2.78 17.41
C TYR A 283 -17.21 2.73 17.24
N ASP A 284 -17.98 3.06 18.27
CA ASP A 284 -19.44 3.15 18.17
C ASP A 284 -19.88 4.31 17.27
N TYR A 285 -19.19 5.46 17.35
CA TYR A 285 -19.45 6.57 16.44
C TYR A 285 -19.22 6.21 14.97
N LEU A 286 -18.18 5.44 14.65
CA LEU A 286 -17.92 4.97 13.29
C LEU A 286 -19.06 4.12 12.70
N LYS A 287 -19.92 3.54 13.54
CA LYS A 287 -21.11 2.77 13.15
C LYS A 287 -22.40 3.59 13.16
N SER A 288 -22.33 4.88 13.53
CA SER A 288 -23.50 5.77 13.62
C SER A 288 -23.99 6.26 12.26
N ASP A 289 -25.26 6.75 12.24
CA ASP A 289 -25.83 7.37 11.05
C ASP A 289 -25.06 8.61 10.58
N ASP A 290 -24.39 9.33 11.47
CA ASP A 290 -23.59 10.50 11.08
C ASP A 290 -22.30 10.09 10.37
N ALA A 291 -21.58 9.10 10.85
CA ALA A 291 -20.43 8.54 10.15
C ALA A 291 -20.86 7.90 8.82
N LYS A 292 -22.01 7.21 8.79
CA LYS A 292 -22.56 6.63 7.57
C LYS A 292 -22.78 7.67 6.47
N LYS A 293 -23.34 8.85 6.79
CA LYS A 293 -23.53 9.94 5.82
C LYS A 293 -22.19 10.38 5.18
N VAL A 294 -21.11 10.40 5.99
CA VAL A 294 -19.78 10.72 5.46
C VAL A 294 -19.29 9.59 4.56
N PHE A 295 -19.42 8.33 4.96
CA PHE A 295 -19.04 7.22 4.10
C PHE A 295 -19.81 7.20 2.77
N GLU A 296 -21.13 7.43 2.79
CA GLU A 296 -21.96 7.54 1.58
C GLU A 296 -21.50 8.71 0.67
N LYS A 297 -21.14 9.86 1.25
CA LYS A 297 -20.55 10.99 0.51
C LYS A 297 -19.27 10.58 -0.24
N TYR A 298 -18.47 9.72 0.37
CA TYR A 298 -17.25 9.17 -0.24
C TYR A 298 -17.51 7.93 -1.10
N LEU A 299 -18.77 7.67 -1.49
CA LEU A 299 -19.22 6.60 -2.38
C LEU A 299 -19.08 5.17 -1.80
N TYR A 300 -18.98 5.01 -0.48
CA TYR A 300 -19.17 3.71 0.17
C TYR A 300 -20.64 3.32 0.19
N GLU A 301 -20.89 1.99 0.16
CA GLU A 301 -22.23 1.38 0.23
C GLU A 301 -22.44 0.68 1.58
#